data_23c0781d283e9f99528f06c1c9e9b379
#
_entry.id   23c0781d283e9f99528f06c1c9e9b379
#
_cell.length_a   1.000
_cell.length_b   1.000
_cell.length_c   1.000
_cell.angle_alpha   90.00
_cell.angle_beta   90.00
_cell.angle_gamma   90.00
#
_symmetry.space_group_name_H-M   'P 1'
#
loop_
_entity.id
_entity.type
_entity.pdbx_description
1 polymer ?
#
loop_
_entity_poly.entity_id
_entity_poly.type
_entity_poly.pdbx_seq_one_letter_code
_entity_poly.pdbx_strand_id
1 'polypeptide(L)'
;FSNDADEVADLFQEVLVKLWNGYETFHGKSDVKTWIYRVTLNTCITIDRKKRSRRKALLSMDVDYFDSEEKSTAQVRMLHERIARLQPLDRAIVLLWLEQISYDEIGDIVGLSAKNVSVRLARIRVQLKNMSNE
;
A
#
# COMPACT_ATOMS: atom_id res chain seq x y z
N PHE A 1 -0.57 -4.11 0.81
CA PHE A 1 0.86 -4.39 0.78
C PHE A 1 1.23 -5.79 1.27
N SER A 2 0.37 -6.45 2.02
CA SER A 2 0.60 -7.84 2.43
C SER A 2 -0.72 -8.56 2.70
N ASN A 3 -0.75 -9.86 2.40
CA ASN A 3 -1.86 -10.75 2.74
C ASN A 3 -1.50 -11.71 3.89
N ASP A 4 -0.26 -11.69 4.34
CA ASP A 4 0.22 -12.52 5.44
C ASP A 4 -0.11 -11.85 6.76
N ALA A 5 -0.84 -12.54 7.64
CA ALA A 5 -1.26 -12.00 8.93
C ALA A 5 -0.07 -11.64 9.82
N ASP A 6 0.99 -12.42 9.79
CA ASP A 6 2.20 -12.15 10.58
C ASP A 6 2.93 -10.91 10.06
N GLU A 7 3.02 -10.75 8.73
CA GLU A 7 3.60 -9.55 8.14
C GLU A 7 2.77 -8.30 8.45
N VAL A 8 1.45 -8.41 8.40
CA VAL A 8 0.55 -7.30 8.74
C VAL A 8 0.75 -6.90 10.20
N ALA A 9 0.86 -7.86 11.11
CA ALA A 9 1.10 -7.58 12.52
C ALA A 9 2.44 -6.88 12.74
N ASP A 10 3.49 -7.31 12.05
CA ASP A 10 4.82 -6.69 12.13
C ASP A 10 4.80 -5.26 11.56
N LEU A 11 4.12 -5.05 10.43
CA LEU A 11 3.94 -3.73 9.85
C LEU A 11 3.18 -2.80 10.80
N PHE A 12 2.14 -3.30 11.42
CA PHE A 12 1.34 -2.55 12.38
C PHE A 12 2.19 -2.08 13.57
N GLN A 13 3.00 -2.98 14.12
CA GLN A 13 3.91 -2.63 15.23
C GLN A 13 4.94 -1.58 14.80
N GLU A 14 5.53 -1.75 13.63
CA GLU A 14 6.50 -0.81 13.08
C GLU A 14 5.88 0.58 12.91
N VAL A 15 4.65 0.65 12.37
CA VAL A 15 3.92 1.89 12.20
C VAL A 15 3.65 2.55 13.56
N LEU A 16 3.20 1.77 14.56
CA LEU A 16 2.95 2.29 15.91
C LEU A 16 4.20 2.91 16.53
N VAL A 17 5.34 2.25 16.40
CA VAL A 17 6.62 2.76 16.91
C VAL A 17 6.97 4.09 16.22
N LYS A 18 6.81 4.16 14.90
CA LYS A 18 7.10 5.38 14.15
C LYS A 18 6.16 6.52 14.49
N LEU A 19 4.88 6.24 14.69
CA LEU A 19 3.92 7.24 15.12
C LEU A 19 4.27 7.77 16.52
N TRP A 20 4.62 6.89 17.43
CA TRP A 20 5.02 7.25 18.78
C TRP A 20 6.25 8.14 18.78
N ASN A 21 7.29 7.75 18.06
CA ASN A 21 8.54 8.50 17.98
C ASN A 21 8.39 9.82 17.22
N GLY A 22 7.46 9.90 16.27
CA GLY A 22 7.23 11.08 15.46
C GLY A 22 6.22 12.06 16.03
N TYR A 23 5.53 11.70 17.09
CA TYR A 23 4.44 12.52 17.64
C TYR A 23 4.92 13.90 18.06
N GLU A 24 6.07 13.99 18.71
CA GLU A 24 6.64 15.27 19.15
C GLU A 24 7.02 16.18 17.99
N THR A 25 7.42 15.61 16.86
CA THR A 25 7.79 16.39 15.67
C THR A 25 6.61 16.72 14.77
N PHE A 26 5.45 16.16 15.04
CA PHE A 26 4.25 16.40 14.23
C PHE A 26 3.78 17.86 14.31
N HIS A 27 3.73 18.46 15.48
CA HIS A 27 3.42 19.87 15.74
C HIS A 27 2.19 20.45 15.04
N GLY A 28 1.23 19.60 14.64
CA GLY A 28 0.01 20.06 14.01
C GLY A 28 0.18 20.65 12.60
N LYS A 29 1.26 20.35 11.91
CA LYS A 29 1.56 20.88 10.57
C LYS A 29 0.62 20.36 9.49
N SER A 30 -0.07 19.27 9.74
CA SER A 30 -1.06 18.68 8.85
C SER A 30 -2.18 18.08 9.69
N ASP A 31 -3.26 17.63 9.03
CA ASP A 31 -4.29 16.86 9.70
C ASP A 31 -3.68 15.57 10.28
N VAL A 32 -4.07 15.22 11.50
CA VAL A 32 -3.61 13.99 12.17
C VAL A 32 -3.85 12.76 11.28
N LYS A 33 -5.03 12.68 10.68
CA LYS A 33 -5.38 11.57 9.78
C LYS A 33 -4.40 11.48 8.60
N THR A 34 -4.09 12.61 7.96
CA THR A 34 -3.11 12.68 6.88
C THR A 34 -1.74 12.22 7.32
N TRP A 35 -1.28 12.66 8.49
CA TRP A 35 0.01 12.28 9.05
C TRP A 35 0.08 10.77 9.30
N ILE A 36 -0.97 10.18 9.91
CA ILE A 36 -1.03 8.75 10.18
C ILE A 36 -0.94 7.95 8.87
N TYR A 37 -1.71 8.34 7.85
CA TYR A 37 -1.65 7.68 6.54
C TYR A 37 -0.27 7.79 5.89
N ARG A 38 0.36 8.97 5.96
CA ARG A 38 1.71 9.15 5.41
C ARG A 38 2.73 8.24 6.09
N VAL A 39 2.72 8.19 7.41
CA VAL A 39 3.64 7.32 8.16
C VAL A 39 3.40 5.86 7.82
N THR A 40 2.15 5.45 7.77
CA THR A 40 1.76 4.07 7.46
C THR A 40 2.23 3.67 6.06
N LEU A 41 1.91 4.47 5.05
CA LEU A 41 2.26 4.18 3.66
C LEU A 41 3.77 4.22 3.44
N ASN A 42 4.46 5.20 4.00
CA ASN A 42 5.91 5.29 3.88
C ASN A 42 6.59 4.07 4.51
N THR A 43 6.09 3.58 5.63
CA THR A 43 6.59 2.37 6.27
C THR A 43 6.38 1.15 5.39
N CYS A 44 5.17 0.98 4.86
CA CYS A 44 4.84 -0.14 3.98
C CYS A 44 5.68 -0.12 2.70
N ILE A 45 5.85 1.05 2.08
CA ILE A 45 6.66 1.19 0.86
C ILE A 45 8.13 0.88 1.14
N THR A 46 8.67 1.37 2.25
CA THR A 46 10.07 1.12 2.62
C THR A 46 10.34 -0.37 2.84
N ILE A 47 9.44 -1.05 3.55
CA ILE A 47 9.57 -2.49 3.83
C ILE A 47 9.41 -3.29 2.55
N ASP A 48 8.44 -2.94 1.71
CA ASP A 48 8.23 -3.59 0.42
C ASP A 48 9.48 -3.47 -0.48
N ARG A 49 10.10 -2.29 -0.50
CA ARG A 49 11.34 -2.06 -1.25
C ARG A 49 12.46 -2.95 -0.75
N LYS A 50 12.63 -3.10 0.55
CA LYS A 50 13.63 -3.98 1.16
C LYS A 50 13.39 -5.43 0.80
N LYS A 51 12.14 -5.88 0.83
CA LYS A 51 11.77 -7.25 0.42
C LYS A 51 12.09 -7.52 -1.04
N ARG A 52 11.80 -6.57 -1.93
CA ARG A 52 12.10 -6.71 -3.36
C ARG A 52 13.60 -6.84 -3.60
N SER A 53 14.42 -6.08 -2.89
CA SER A 53 15.87 -6.23 -2.93
C SER A 53 16.33 -7.61 -2.48
N ARG A 54 15.75 -8.11 -1.40
CA ARG A 54 16.06 -9.47 -0.89
C ARG A 54 15.64 -10.55 -1.88
N ARG A 55 14.48 -10.41 -2.51
CA ARG A 55 14.00 -11.34 -3.53
C ARG A 55 14.93 -11.40 -4.72
N LYS A 56 15.44 -10.25 -5.16
CA LYS A 56 16.44 -10.21 -6.23
C LYS A 56 17.74 -10.94 -5.86
N ALA A 57 18.13 -10.88 -4.59
CA ALA A 57 19.32 -11.58 -4.09
C ALA A 57 19.07 -13.07 -3.87
N LEU A 58 17.82 -13.50 -3.69
CA LEU A 58 17.43 -14.87 -3.37
C LEU A 58 16.72 -15.58 -4.52
N LEU A 59 17.05 -15.25 -5.75
CA LEU A 59 16.38 -15.69 -7.00
C LEU A 59 16.25 -17.20 -7.19
N SER A 60 16.80 -18.03 -6.31
CA SER A 60 16.78 -19.48 -6.45
C SER A 60 15.86 -20.19 -5.47
N MET A 61 15.12 -19.46 -4.65
CA MET A 61 14.20 -20.09 -3.70
C MET A 61 12.77 -19.96 -4.20
N ASP A 62 12.21 -21.07 -4.67
CA ASP A 62 10.76 -21.19 -4.86
C ASP A 62 10.11 -21.08 -3.47
N VAL A 63 9.55 -19.94 -3.21
CA VAL A 63 8.73 -19.77 -2.03
C VAL A 63 7.32 -20.17 -2.41
N ASP A 64 6.90 -21.34 -1.95
CA ASP A 64 5.49 -21.70 -2.01
C ASP A 64 4.69 -20.73 -1.16
N TYR A 65 3.96 -19.87 -1.84
CA TYR A 65 3.00 -19.03 -1.15
C TYR A 65 1.84 -19.90 -0.70
N PHE A 66 1.80 -20.18 0.59
CA PHE A 66 0.57 -20.68 1.18
C PHE A 66 -0.45 -19.55 1.17
N ASP A 67 -1.49 -19.73 0.40
CA ASP A 67 -2.67 -18.89 0.52
C ASP A 67 -3.14 -18.93 1.97
N SER A 68 -3.06 -17.80 2.65
CA SER A 68 -3.74 -17.67 3.91
C SER A 68 -5.23 -17.90 3.64
N GLU A 69 -5.81 -18.85 4.35
CA GLU A 69 -7.23 -19.20 4.23
C GLU A 69 -8.13 -18.07 4.75
N GLU A 70 -7.90 -16.85 4.31
CA GLU A 70 -8.83 -15.80 4.61
C GLU A 70 -10.06 -15.97 3.72
N LYS A 71 -11.21 -15.76 4.33
CA LYS A 71 -12.54 -15.90 3.73
C LYS A 71 -12.81 -14.84 2.65
N SER A 72 -11.87 -14.62 1.75
CA SER A 72 -12.06 -13.70 0.65
C SER A 72 -12.60 -14.43 -0.56
N THR A 73 -13.53 -13.83 -1.27
CA THR A 73 -14.02 -14.36 -2.52
C THR A 73 -12.88 -14.43 -3.55
N ALA A 74 -13.00 -15.30 -4.54
CA ALA A 74 -12.02 -15.39 -5.62
C ALA A 74 -11.81 -14.02 -6.31
N GLN A 75 -12.87 -13.22 -6.42
CA GLN A 75 -12.80 -11.88 -7.01
C GLN A 75 -11.95 -10.92 -6.17
N VAL A 76 -12.10 -10.97 -4.85
CA VAL A 76 -11.32 -10.12 -3.93
C VAL A 76 -9.84 -10.51 -3.97
N ARG A 77 -9.55 -11.82 -3.96
CA ARG A 77 -8.17 -12.29 -4.09
C ARG A 77 -7.52 -11.86 -5.39
N MET A 78 -8.26 -11.95 -6.49
CA MET A 78 -7.78 -11.52 -7.80
C MET A 78 -7.46 -10.02 -7.82
N LEU A 79 -8.33 -9.21 -7.21
CA LEU A 79 -8.08 -7.77 -7.09
C LEU A 79 -6.82 -7.48 -6.27
N HIS A 80 -6.65 -8.14 -5.13
CA HIS A 80 -5.45 -7.99 -4.31
C HIS A 80 -4.18 -8.37 -5.05
N GLU A 81 -4.21 -9.47 -5.82
CA GLU A 81 -3.07 -9.90 -6.62
C GLU A 81 -2.70 -8.87 -7.68
N ARG A 82 -3.69 -8.31 -8.35
CA ARG A 82 -3.48 -7.27 -9.36
C ARG A 82 -2.93 -5.99 -8.75
N ILE A 83 -3.46 -5.56 -7.61
CA ILE A 83 -2.97 -4.39 -6.88
C ILE A 83 -1.51 -4.61 -6.45
N ALA A 84 -1.16 -5.82 -6.02
CA ALA A 84 0.21 -6.14 -5.62
C ALA A 84 1.23 -6.01 -6.76
N ARG A 85 0.79 -6.06 -8.01
CA ARG A 85 1.65 -5.86 -9.19
C ARG A 85 1.88 -4.41 -9.55
N LEU A 86 1.10 -3.49 -8.98
CA LEU A 86 1.24 -2.06 -9.23
C LEU A 86 2.53 -1.51 -8.60
N GLN A 87 3.01 -0.40 -9.15
CA GLN A 87 4.07 0.37 -8.49
C GLN A 87 3.61 0.83 -7.11
N PRO A 88 4.55 0.99 -6.15
CA PRO A 88 4.16 1.31 -4.76
C PRO A 88 3.27 2.53 -4.62
N LEU A 89 3.55 3.62 -5.34
CA LEU A 89 2.73 4.83 -5.29
C LEU A 89 1.31 4.57 -5.80
N ASP A 90 1.19 3.88 -6.93
CA ASP A 90 -0.11 3.55 -7.52
C ASP A 90 -0.90 2.62 -6.62
N ARG A 91 -0.23 1.67 -5.99
CA ARG A 91 -0.83 0.78 -5.01
C ARG A 91 -1.39 1.56 -3.83
N ALA A 92 -0.64 2.51 -3.31
CA ALA A 92 -1.09 3.38 -2.21
C ALA A 92 -2.32 4.18 -2.62
N ILE A 93 -2.31 4.78 -3.81
CA ILE A 93 -3.43 5.60 -4.30
C ILE A 93 -4.70 4.77 -4.43
N VAL A 94 -4.62 3.59 -5.03
CA VAL A 94 -5.82 2.76 -5.24
C VAL A 94 -6.35 2.23 -3.91
N LEU A 95 -5.49 1.88 -2.97
CA LEU A 95 -5.92 1.43 -1.64
C LEU A 95 -6.65 2.53 -0.88
N LEU A 96 -6.16 3.77 -0.95
CA LEU A 96 -6.83 4.91 -0.34
C LEU A 96 -8.18 5.19 -1.01
N TRP A 97 -8.24 5.07 -2.33
CA TRP A 97 -9.48 5.23 -3.07
C TRP A 97 -10.53 4.17 -2.69
N LEU A 98 -10.11 2.93 -2.50
CA LEU A 98 -11.00 1.85 -2.06
C LEU A 98 -11.55 2.09 -0.64
N GLU A 99 -10.82 2.82 0.19
CA GLU A 99 -11.29 3.26 1.51
C GLU A 99 -12.19 4.51 1.43
N GLN A 100 -12.59 4.91 0.23
CA GLN A 100 -13.47 6.05 -0.02
C GLN A 100 -12.90 7.39 0.43
N ILE A 101 -11.58 7.51 0.40
CA ILE A 101 -10.91 8.77 0.71
C ILE A 101 -10.98 9.68 -0.52
N SER A 102 -11.26 10.97 -0.31
CA SER A 102 -11.39 11.93 -1.40
C SER A 102 -10.08 12.16 -2.15
N TYR A 103 -10.16 12.61 -3.39
CA TYR A 103 -8.96 12.90 -4.19
C TYR A 103 -8.09 13.99 -3.56
N ASP A 104 -8.72 14.99 -2.92
CA ASP A 104 -7.98 16.02 -2.21
C ASP A 104 -7.18 15.45 -1.04
N GLU A 105 -7.81 14.60 -0.24
CA GLU A 105 -7.14 13.94 0.89
C GLU A 105 -6.06 12.96 0.42
N ILE A 106 -6.33 12.19 -0.63
CA ILE A 106 -5.32 11.30 -1.22
C ILE A 106 -4.12 12.12 -1.67
N GLY A 107 -4.37 13.23 -2.37
CA GLY A 107 -3.31 14.13 -2.82
C GLY A 107 -2.46 14.66 -1.66
N ASP A 108 -3.10 15.04 -0.56
CA ASP A 108 -2.40 15.49 0.65
C ASP A 108 -1.54 14.39 1.26
N ILE A 109 -2.01 13.15 1.23
CA ILE A 109 -1.31 11.99 1.79
C ILE A 109 -0.08 11.64 0.93
N VAL A 110 -0.22 11.60 -0.39
CA VAL A 110 0.83 11.12 -1.30
C VAL A 110 1.68 12.24 -1.91
N GLY A 111 1.31 13.51 -1.68
CA GLY A 111 2.06 14.65 -2.18
C GLY A 111 1.76 15.01 -3.63
N LEU A 112 0.53 14.80 -4.08
CA LEU A 112 0.07 15.14 -5.44
C LEU A 112 -1.13 16.06 -5.39
N SER A 113 -1.40 16.76 -6.50
CA SER A 113 -2.65 17.50 -6.63
C SER A 113 -3.83 16.54 -6.83
N ALA A 114 -5.03 16.99 -6.48
CA ALA A 114 -6.25 16.20 -6.70
C ALA A 114 -6.41 15.81 -8.18
N LYS A 115 -6.05 16.72 -9.09
CA LYS A 115 -6.09 16.47 -10.54
C LYS A 115 -5.13 15.32 -10.92
N ASN A 116 -3.91 15.34 -10.41
CA ASN A 116 -2.94 14.29 -10.69
C ASN A 116 -3.38 12.93 -10.09
N VAL A 117 -3.99 12.95 -8.92
CA VAL A 117 -4.58 11.74 -8.32
C VAL A 117 -5.66 11.17 -9.24
N SER A 118 -6.56 12.02 -9.73
CA SER A 118 -7.64 11.61 -10.64
C SER A 118 -7.09 10.99 -11.93
N VAL A 119 -6.09 11.62 -12.55
CA VAL A 119 -5.46 11.12 -13.77
C VAL A 119 -4.78 9.78 -13.52
N ARG A 120 -4.04 9.66 -12.43
CA ARG A 120 -3.37 8.40 -12.08
C ARG A 120 -4.37 7.28 -11.79
N LEU A 121 -5.46 7.56 -11.08
CA LEU A 121 -6.51 6.59 -10.82
C LEU A 121 -7.14 6.08 -12.11
N ALA A 122 -7.40 6.97 -13.07
CA ALA A 122 -7.94 6.55 -14.37
C ALA A 122 -7.00 5.55 -15.06
N ARG A 123 -5.69 5.81 -15.05
CA ARG A 123 -4.68 4.91 -15.61
C ARG A 123 -4.59 3.60 -14.84
N ILE A 124 -4.60 3.68 -13.52
CA ILE A 124 -4.53 2.50 -12.65
C ILE A 124 -5.72 1.58 -12.91
N ARG A 125 -6.92 2.14 -13.01
CA ARG A 125 -8.14 1.36 -13.26
C ARG A 125 -8.07 0.63 -14.61
N VAL A 126 -7.59 1.30 -15.65
CA VAL A 126 -7.37 0.67 -16.96
C VAL A 126 -6.32 -0.44 -16.86
N GLN A 127 -5.21 -0.16 -16.17
CA GLN A 127 -4.14 -1.13 -15.99
C GLN A 127 -4.62 -2.37 -15.24
N LEU A 128 -5.39 -2.20 -14.16
CA LEU A 128 -5.96 -3.30 -13.39
C LEU A 128 -6.91 -4.14 -14.23
N LYS A 129 -7.74 -3.49 -15.04
CA LYS A 129 -8.70 -4.17 -15.91
C LYS A 129 -8.00 -5.01 -16.98
N ASN A 130 -6.86 -4.55 -17.48
CA ASN A 130 -6.11 -5.20 -18.54
C ASN A 130 -5.10 -6.23 -18.06
N MET A 131 -4.91 -6.37 -16.75
CA MET A 131 -4.00 -7.38 -16.19
C MET A 131 -4.55 -8.77 -16.43
N SER A 132 -3.66 -9.68 -16.88
CA SER A 132 -4.03 -11.08 -17.03
C SER A 132 -4.07 -11.78 -15.68
N ASN A 133 -4.83 -12.87 -15.62
CA ASN A 133 -4.98 -13.67 -14.39
C ASN A 133 -3.84 -14.69 -14.19
N GLU A 134 -2.81 -14.60 -14.98
CA GLU A 134 -1.65 -15.48 -14.85
C GLU A 134 -0.75 -15.14 -13.68
#